data_fe3f8f0bcfc5c57fa35c471fcd254f94
#
_entry.id   fe3f8f0bcfc5c57fa35c471fcd254f94
#
_cell.length_a   1.000
_cell.length_b   1.000
_cell.length_c   1.000
_cell.angle_alpha   90.00
_cell.angle_beta   90.00
_cell.angle_gamma   90.00
#
_symmetry.space_group_name_H-M   'P 1'
#
loop_
_entity.id
_entity.type
_entity.pdbx_description
1 polymer ?
#
loop_
_entity_poly.entity_id
_entity_poly.type
_entity_poly.pdbx_seq_one_letter_code
_entity_poly.pdbx_strand_id
1 'polypeptide(L)'
;LKITLSDCYFSFFLSDNFFENCIMDNMEIPFDIEERLAELFGPEEMALESNRLSSFVSWPYTSEDPCNKENLAKAGFFSDPTASSGNCVKCFFCLKALQDWDRDDNPWDEHLRLTVRKGKSCPFMELGKVEEDLTVGEFFELTKKRLNIVFAKLEEEMQEKLNK
;
A
#
# COMPACT_ATOMS: atom_id res chain seq x y z
N LEU A 1 12.33 26.84 -0.50
CA LEU A 1 11.36 26.02 0.25
C LEU A 1 11.43 24.61 -0.33
N LYS A 2 11.96 23.65 0.43
CA LYS A 2 11.81 22.23 0.11
C LYS A 2 10.40 21.83 0.56
N ILE A 3 9.48 21.69 -0.38
CA ILE A 3 8.17 21.08 -0.13
C ILE A 3 8.45 19.59 0.08
N THR A 4 8.06 19.05 1.24
CA THR A 4 8.21 17.62 1.52
C THR A 4 7.08 16.83 0.89
N LEU A 5 7.31 15.54 0.61
CA LEU A 5 6.27 14.62 0.10
C LEU A 5 5.07 14.57 1.05
N SER A 6 5.31 14.72 2.36
CA SER A 6 4.28 14.81 3.40
C SER A 6 3.34 16.01 3.20
N ASP A 7 3.89 17.19 2.84
CA ASP A 7 3.08 18.40 2.65
C ASP A 7 2.18 18.30 1.40
N CYS A 8 2.68 17.64 0.34
CA CYS A 8 1.91 17.42 -0.88
C CYS A 8 0.80 16.39 -0.69
N TYR A 9 1.06 15.31 0.06
CA TYR A 9 0.10 14.25 0.33
C TYR A 9 -1.10 14.76 1.13
N PHE A 10 -0.83 15.53 2.18
CA PHE A 10 -1.85 16.07 3.07
C PHE A 10 -2.79 17.07 2.36
N SER A 11 -2.26 17.86 1.41
CA SER A 11 -3.05 18.84 0.66
C SER A 11 -3.94 18.22 -0.42
N PHE A 12 -3.56 17.06 -0.98
CA PHE A 12 -4.31 16.42 -2.07
C PHE A 12 -5.54 15.64 -1.58
N PHE A 13 -5.45 15.00 -0.41
CA PHE A 13 -6.53 14.18 0.14
C PHE A 13 -7.53 14.94 1.02
N LEU A 14 -7.17 16.12 1.54
CA LEU A 14 -8.05 16.94 2.38
C LEU A 14 -8.96 17.91 1.61
N SER A 15 -8.97 17.89 0.27
CA SER A 15 -10.03 18.60 -0.43
C SER A 15 -11.31 17.75 -0.42
N ASP A 16 -12.19 18.03 0.53
CA ASP A 16 -13.52 17.43 0.71
C ASP A 16 -14.39 17.38 -0.57
N ASN A 17 -13.96 18.06 -1.62
CA ASN A 17 -14.67 18.15 -2.89
C ASN A 17 -14.40 17.01 -3.89
N PHE A 18 -13.40 16.13 -3.68
CA PHE A 18 -13.14 15.08 -4.65
C PHE A 18 -14.09 13.90 -4.52
N PHE A 19 -14.49 13.58 -3.28
CA PHE A 19 -15.43 12.49 -3.02
C PHE A 19 -16.89 12.90 -3.35
N GLU A 20 -17.31 14.14 -3.06
CA GLU A 20 -18.66 14.59 -3.33
C GLU A 20 -18.97 14.78 -4.83
N ASN A 21 -17.98 15.09 -5.67
CA ASN A 21 -18.19 15.32 -7.10
C ASN A 21 -18.01 14.08 -7.99
N CYS A 22 -17.50 12.96 -7.46
CA CYS A 22 -17.28 11.71 -8.22
C CYS A 22 -18.39 10.67 -8.02
N ILE A 23 -19.26 10.86 -7.05
CA ILE A 23 -20.35 9.91 -6.76
C ILE A 23 -21.65 10.51 -7.28
N MET A 24 -22.09 9.94 -8.38
CA MET A 24 -23.29 10.26 -9.15
C MET A 24 -24.52 10.44 -8.25
N ASP A 25 -25.28 11.50 -8.53
CA ASP A 25 -26.62 11.73 -8.00
C ASP A 25 -27.46 10.44 -7.97
N ASN A 26 -27.88 10.01 -6.78
CA ASN A 26 -28.86 8.94 -6.53
C ASN A 26 -28.44 7.47 -6.67
N MET A 27 -27.17 7.09 -6.53
CA MET A 27 -26.85 5.68 -6.29
C MET A 27 -26.59 5.46 -4.79
N GLU A 28 -27.54 4.81 -4.09
CA GLU A 28 -27.30 4.30 -2.73
C GLU A 28 -26.19 3.27 -2.82
N ILE A 29 -24.97 3.66 -2.40
CA ILE A 29 -23.83 2.72 -2.31
C ILE A 29 -24.18 1.75 -1.18
N PRO A 30 -24.18 0.44 -1.42
CA PRO A 30 -24.40 -0.52 -0.35
C PRO A 30 -23.36 -0.31 0.77
N PHE A 31 -23.78 -0.33 2.02
CA PHE A 31 -22.94 -0.09 3.20
C PHE A 31 -21.67 -0.95 3.23
N ASP A 32 -21.74 -2.18 2.70
CA ASP A 32 -20.59 -3.08 2.59
C ASP A 32 -19.52 -2.59 1.60
N ILE A 33 -19.85 -1.75 0.64
CA ILE A 33 -18.88 -1.17 -0.31
C ILE A 33 -18.05 -0.08 0.35
N GLU A 34 -18.65 0.78 1.16
CA GLU A 34 -17.92 1.84 1.88
C GLU A 34 -16.91 1.24 2.86
N GLU A 35 -17.33 0.25 3.66
CA GLU A 35 -16.44 -0.45 4.58
C GLU A 35 -15.31 -1.15 3.82
N ARG A 36 -15.63 -1.79 2.70
CA ARG A 36 -14.65 -2.49 1.88
C ARG A 36 -13.66 -1.54 1.20
N LEU A 37 -14.12 -0.38 0.74
CA LEU A 37 -13.23 0.67 0.24
C LEU A 37 -12.26 1.13 1.32
N ALA A 38 -12.76 1.42 2.52
CA ALA A 38 -11.91 1.84 3.64
C ALA A 38 -10.83 0.79 3.96
N GLU A 39 -11.18 -0.51 3.95
CA GLU A 39 -10.21 -1.60 4.14
C GLU A 39 -9.17 -1.69 3.00
N LEU A 40 -9.58 -1.49 1.75
CA LEU A 40 -8.70 -1.56 0.59
C LEU A 40 -7.78 -0.34 0.50
N PHE A 41 -8.32 0.84 0.81
CA PHE A 41 -7.50 2.04 0.93
C PHE A 41 -6.51 1.89 2.08
N GLY A 42 -6.91 1.25 3.17
CA GLY A 42 -6.07 1.08 4.37
C GLY A 42 -5.62 2.43 4.93
N PRO A 43 -4.67 2.42 5.86
CA PRO A 43 -4.16 3.66 6.46
C PRO A 43 -3.37 4.46 5.42
N GLU A 44 -3.88 5.61 5.03
CA GLU A 44 -3.25 6.49 4.01
C GLU A 44 -1.86 6.97 4.41
N GLU A 45 -1.63 7.12 5.71
CA GLU A 45 -0.33 7.46 6.27
C GLU A 45 0.79 6.48 5.91
N MET A 46 0.46 5.23 5.54
CA MET A 46 1.43 4.23 5.09
C MET A 46 2.02 4.53 3.70
N ALA A 47 1.57 5.59 3.05
CA ALA A 47 2.23 6.13 1.88
C ALA A 47 3.68 6.53 2.17
N LEU A 48 3.96 6.99 3.40
CA LEU A 48 5.28 7.45 3.84
C LEU A 48 6.08 6.34 4.52
N GLU A 49 7.35 6.20 4.14
CA GLU A 49 8.27 5.19 4.69
C GLU A 49 8.38 5.28 6.22
N SER A 50 8.45 6.50 6.77
CA SER A 50 8.53 6.73 8.22
C SER A 50 7.34 6.13 8.99
N ASN A 51 6.15 6.19 8.40
CA ASN A 51 4.95 5.63 9.02
C ASN A 51 4.91 4.11 8.85
N ARG A 52 5.33 3.60 7.69
CA ARG A 52 5.50 2.16 7.48
C ARG A 52 6.49 1.58 8.50
N LEU A 53 7.63 2.24 8.69
CA LEU A 53 8.63 1.83 9.69
C LEU A 53 8.03 1.79 11.10
N SER A 54 7.25 2.81 11.46
CA SER A 54 6.61 2.91 12.78
C SER A 54 5.56 1.82 13.02
N SER A 55 5.01 1.20 11.98
CA SER A 55 4.03 0.11 12.11
C SER A 55 4.64 -1.20 12.65
N PHE A 56 5.97 -1.39 12.54
CA PHE A 56 6.66 -2.60 12.96
C PHE A 56 7.01 -2.59 14.44
N VAL A 57 6.01 -2.58 15.32
CA VAL A 57 6.22 -2.49 16.79
C VAL A 57 6.92 -3.72 17.37
N SER A 58 6.63 -4.91 16.84
CA SER A 58 7.10 -6.20 17.37
C SER A 58 7.79 -7.06 16.32
N TRP A 59 8.50 -6.43 15.38
CA TRP A 59 9.23 -7.18 14.36
C TRP A 59 10.39 -7.97 14.99
N PRO A 60 10.55 -9.29 14.68
CA PRO A 60 11.47 -10.15 15.42
C PRO A 60 12.95 -9.99 15.05
N TYR A 61 13.25 -9.39 13.89
CA TYR A 61 14.61 -9.29 13.39
C TYR A 61 15.24 -7.92 13.67
N THR A 62 16.55 -7.91 13.88
CA THR A 62 17.33 -6.73 14.27
C THR A 62 17.82 -5.95 13.06
N SER A 63 18.40 -4.76 13.28
CA SER A 63 18.97 -3.93 12.22
C SER A 63 20.18 -4.58 11.49
N GLU A 64 20.77 -5.63 12.04
CA GLU A 64 21.87 -6.37 11.42
C GLU A 64 21.37 -7.44 10.44
N ASP A 65 20.12 -7.83 10.54
CA ASP A 65 19.52 -8.85 9.70
C ASP A 65 19.01 -8.24 8.37
N PRO A 66 19.14 -8.94 7.23
CA PRO A 66 18.57 -8.48 5.95
C PRO A 66 17.07 -8.18 6.04
N CYS A 67 16.30 -9.02 6.73
CA CYS A 67 14.86 -8.88 6.91
C CYS A 67 14.49 -7.99 8.10
N ASN A 68 15.18 -6.85 8.27
CA ASN A 68 14.85 -5.89 9.32
C ASN A 68 13.67 -4.99 8.91
N LYS A 69 13.08 -4.30 9.90
CA LYS A 69 11.93 -3.42 9.68
C LYS A 69 12.23 -2.22 8.78
N GLU A 70 13.46 -1.73 8.79
CA GLU A 70 13.93 -0.64 7.94
C GLU A 70 13.89 -1.06 6.47
N ASN A 71 14.40 -2.25 6.15
CA ASN A 71 14.40 -2.79 4.79
C ASN A 71 12.98 -3.15 4.30
N LEU A 72 12.10 -3.62 5.20
CA LEU A 72 10.69 -3.83 4.89
C LEU A 72 9.98 -2.52 4.54
N ALA A 73 10.16 -1.48 5.37
CA ALA A 73 9.55 -0.17 5.12
C ALA A 73 10.06 0.44 3.81
N LYS A 74 11.36 0.33 3.51
CA LYS A 74 11.97 0.75 2.23
C LYS A 74 11.41 -0.02 1.04
N ALA A 75 11.14 -1.31 1.19
CA ALA A 75 10.51 -2.12 0.15
C ALA A 75 8.98 -1.87 -0.01
N GLY A 76 8.42 -0.89 0.71
CA GLY A 76 7.02 -0.48 0.62
C GLY A 76 6.06 -1.26 1.51
N PHE A 77 6.57 -2.09 2.42
CA PHE A 77 5.76 -2.88 3.34
C PHE A 77 5.48 -2.16 4.65
N PHE A 78 4.33 -2.46 5.23
CA PHE A 78 3.96 -2.12 6.61
C PHE A 78 3.39 -3.37 7.30
N SER A 79 3.40 -3.39 8.62
CA SER A 79 2.84 -4.49 9.41
C SER A 79 1.32 -4.55 9.22
N ASP A 80 0.80 -5.74 8.85
CA ASP A 80 -0.64 -5.95 8.71
C ASP A 80 -1.23 -6.43 10.04
N PRO A 81 -1.91 -5.56 10.81
CA PRO A 81 -2.46 -5.93 12.11
C PRO A 81 -3.69 -6.83 12.02
N THR A 82 -4.26 -6.99 10.82
CA THR A 82 -5.47 -7.82 10.59
C THR A 82 -5.12 -9.28 10.37
N ALA A 83 -3.85 -9.59 10.13
CA ALA A 83 -3.39 -10.95 9.92
C ALA A 83 -3.28 -11.73 11.24
N SER A 84 -3.63 -13.01 11.19
CA SER A 84 -3.56 -13.91 12.35
C SER A 84 -2.11 -14.23 12.77
N SER A 85 -1.14 -14.06 11.87
CA SER A 85 0.29 -14.28 12.13
C SER A 85 0.99 -12.95 12.38
N GLY A 86 1.77 -12.86 13.44
CA GLY A 86 2.45 -11.63 13.87
C GLY A 86 3.57 -11.13 12.94
N ASN A 87 3.86 -11.83 11.83
CA ASN A 87 4.89 -11.49 10.85
C ASN A 87 4.31 -11.30 9.44
N CYS A 88 3.01 -10.97 9.33
CA CYS A 88 2.41 -10.61 8.05
C CYS A 88 2.64 -9.13 7.76
N VAL A 89 3.04 -8.85 6.53
CA VAL A 89 3.24 -7.49 6.02
C VAL A 89 2.44 -7.28 4.74
N LYS A 90 2.04 -6.06 4.47
CA LYS A 90 1.29 -5.67 3.28
C LYS A 90 1.99 -4.53 2.57
N CYS A 91 2.11 -4.61 1.25
CA CYS A 91 2.63 -3.49 0.48
C CYS A 91 1.56 -2.42 0.30
N PHE A 92 1.89 -1.17 0.65
CA PHE A 92 1.00 -0.04 0.46
C PHE A 92 0.60 0.18 -1.01
N PHE A 93 1.55 0.03 -1.94
CA PHE A 93 1.31 0.38 -3.35
C PHE A 93 0.57 -0.69 -4.15
N CYS A 94 0.84 -1.99 -3.92
CA CYS A 94 0.23 -3.07 -4.70
C CYS A 94 -0.75 -3.94 -3.91
N LEU A 95 -0.96 -3.66 -2.63
CA LEU A 95 -1.88 -4.34 -1.71
C LEU A 95 -1.59 -5.83 -1.48
N LYS A 96 -0.44 -6.33 -1.95
CA LYS A 96 -0.05 -7.72 -1.73
C LYS A 96 0.47 -7.92 -0.32
N ALA A 97 0.01 -9.02 0.31
CA ALA A 97 0.48 -9.44 1.61
C ALA A 97 1.50 -10.57 1.47
N LEU A 98 2.48 -10.58 2.37
CA LEU A 98 3.51 -11.59 2.53
C LEU A 98 3.64 -11.96 4.01
N GLN A 99 3.91 -13.22 4.27
CA GLN A 99 4.13 -13.79 5.61
C GLN A 99 5.23 -14.84 5.55
N ASP A 100 5.57 -15.44 6.69
CA ASP A 100 6.55 -16.51 6.80
C ASP A 100 7.97 -16.05 6.39
N TRP A 101 8.36 -14.88 6.92
CA TRP A 101 9.65 -14.28 6.68
C TRP A 101 10.75 -14.98 7.45
N ASP A 102 11.85 -15.27 6.75
CA ASP A 102 13.09 -15.71 7.35
C ASP A 102 14.05 -14.52 7.60
N ARG A 103 14.97 -14.70 8.56
CA ARG A 103 15.94 -13.67 8.95
C ARG A 103 16.78 -13.17 7.78
N ASP A 104 17.15 -14.08 6.87
CA ASP A 104 18.04 -13.82 5.74
C ASP A 104 17.30 -13.35 4.48
N ASP A 105 15.98 -13.24 4.53
CA ASP A 105 15.19 -12.74 3.41
C ASP A 105 15.52 -11.28 3.10
N ASN A 106 15.66 -10.98 1.81
CA ASN A 106 15.72 -9.60 1.34
C ASN A 106 14.31 -9.12 0.97
N PRO A 107 13.72 -8.16 1.68
CA PRO A 107 12.35 -7.71 1.42
C PRO A 107 12.10 -7.18 0.00
N TRP A 108 13.10 -6.55 -0.60
CA TRP A 108 13.00 -6.04 -1.96
C TRP A 108 12.93 -7.18 -2.98
N ASP A 109 13.81 -8.18 -2.84
CA ASP A 109 13.86 -9.35 -3.72
C ASP A 109 12.59 -10.19 -3.60
N GLU A 110 12.10 -10.41 -2.38
CA GLU A 110 10.85 -11.15 -2.14
C GLU A 110 9.65 -10.43 -2.72
N HIS A 111 9.59 -9.11 -2.60
CA HIS A 111 8.55 -8.31 -3.21
C HIS A 111 8.57 -8.43 -4.75
N LEU A 112 9.76 -8.31 -5.35
CA LEU A 112 9.92 -8.46 -6.80
C LEU A 112 9.54 -9.87 -7.25
N ARG A 113 10.01 -10.91 -6.56
CA ARG A 113 9.68 -12.32 -6.84
C ARG A 113 8.18 -12.58 -6.83
N LEU A 114 7.47 -12.02 -5.85
CA LEU A 114 6.02 -12.15 -5.74
C LEU A 114 5.29 -11.49 -6.91
N THR A 115 5.76 -10.34 -7.37
CA THR A 115 5.13 -9.61 -8.47
C THR A 115 5.24 -10.38 -9.78
N VAL A 116 6.40 -10.96 -10.05
CA VAL A 116 6.63 -11.79 -11.25
C VAL A 116 5.76 -13.05 -11.24
N ARG A 117 5.69 -13.78 -10.12
CA ARG A 117 4.93 -15.04 -10.01
C ARG A 117 3.41 -14.84 -10.21
N LYS A 118 2.85 -13.72 -9.79
CA LYS A 118 1.41 -13.43 -9.87
C LYS A 118 1.00 -12.66 -11.14
N GLY A 119 1.94 -12.36 -12.03
CA GLY A 119 1.67 -11.66 -13.29
C GLY A 119 1.10 -10.24 -13.14
N LYS A 120 1.08 -9.70 -11.93
CA LYS A 120 0.65 -8.32 -11.64
C LYS A 120 1.84 -7.62 -10.97
N SER A 121 2.54 -6.76 -11.67
CA SER A 121 3.68 -6.02 -11.15
C SER A 121 3.27 -5.02 -10.06
N CYS A 122 4.22 -4.65 -9.21
CA CYS A 122 4.03 -3.58 -8.25
C CYS A 122 4.55 -2.28 -8.85
N PRO A 123 3.74 -1.22 -8.95
CA PRO A 123 4.19 0.04 -9.54
C PRO A 123 5.37 0.69 -8.80
N PHE A 124 5.52 0.44 -7.50
CA PHE A 124 6.66 0.90 -6.71
C PHE A 124 7.93 0.13 -7.08
N MET A 125 7.85 -1.20 -7.19
CA MET A 125 8.98 -2.05 -7.60
C MET A 125 9.45 -1.76 -9.03
N GLU A 126 8.52 -1.39 -9.93
CA GLU A 126 8.86 -1.02 -11.32
C GLU A 126 9.74 0.24 -11.39
N LEU A 127 9.61 1.17 -10.46
CA LEU A 127 10.47 2.34 -10.40
C LEU A 127 11.89 2.01 -9.97
N GLY A 128 12.08 0.93 -9.18
CA GLY A 128 13.39 0.51 -8.69
C GLY A 128 14.08 1.56 -7.80
N LYS A 129 13.30 2.41 -7.13
CA LYS A 129 13.75 3.51 -6.27
C LYS A 129 13.17 3.38 -4.87
N VAL A 130 13.95 3.79 -3.87
CA VAL A 130 13.44 4.02 -2.52
C VAL A 130 12.71 5.37 -2.45
N GLU A 131 11.89 5.58 -1.43
CA GLU A 131 11.05 6.78 -1.31
C GLU A 131 11.85 8.09 -1.33
N GLU A 132 13.02 8.14 -0.69
CA GLU A 132 13.88 9.33 -0.63
C GLU A 132 14.40 9.78 -2.01
N ASP A 133 14.45 8.87 -2.99
CA ASP A 133 14.89 9.12 -4.36
C ASP A 133 13.73 9.47 -5.31
N LEU A 134 12.48 9.45 -4.81
CA LEU A 134 11.32 9.78 -5.61
C LEU A 134 11.18 11.29 -5.79
N THR A 135 10.89 11.69 -7.01
CA THR A 135 10.37 13.04 -7.26
C THR A 135 8.90 13.12 -6.85
N VAL A 136 8.42 14.33 -6.58
CA VAL A 136 6.99 14.59 -6.29
C VAL A 136 6.09 14.03 -7.41
N GLY A 137 6.49 14.21 -8.68
CA GLY A 137 5.73 13.70 -9.81
C GLY A 137 5.64 12.17 -9.83
N GLU A 138 6.75 11.45 -9.55
CA GLU A 138 6.77 10.00 -9.47
C GLU A 138 5.89 9.49 -8.32
N PHE A 139 5.89 10.18 -7.17
CA PHE A 139 5.04 9.84 -6.05
C PHE A 139 3.54 10.00 -6.39
N PHE A 140 3.15 11.07 -7.08
CA PHE A 140 1.78 11.25 -7.55
C PHE A 140 1.36 10.17 -8.56
N GLU A 141 2.23 9.79 -9.50
CA GLU A 141 1.92 8.71 -10.44
C GLU A 141 1.80 7.34 -9.73
N LEU A 142 2.61 7.08 -8.69
CA LEU A 142 2.45 5.90 -7.84
C LEU A 142 1.09 5.87 -7.13
N THR A 143 0.68 6.99 -6.54
CA THR A 143 -0.60 7.12 -5.85
C THR A 143 -1.75 6.87 -6.82
N LYS A 144 -1.70 7.43 -8.02
CA LYS A 144 -2.68 7.21 -9.07
C LYS A 144 -2.75 5.74 -9.53
N LYS A 145 -1.60 5.09 -9.71
CA LYS A 145 -1.54 3.66 -10.04
C LYS A 145 -2.13 2.80 -8.90
N ARG A 146 -1.85 3.18 -7.64
CA ARG A 146 -2.45 2.52 -6.48
C ARG A 146 -3.98 2.61 -6.49
N LEU A 147 -4.56 3.80 -6.75
CA LEU A 147 -6.01 3.98 -6.87
C LEU A 147 -6.61 3.00 -7.88
N ASN A 148 -6.00 2.88 -9.06
CA ASN A 148 -6.46 1.93 -10.08
C ASN A 148 -6.42 0.48 -9.58
N ILE A 149 -5.41 0.10 -8.78
CA ILE A 149 -5.31 -1.24 -8.18
C ILE A 149 -6.44 -1.46 -7.16
N VAL A 150 -6.73 -0.47 -6.32
CA VAL A 150 -7.82 -0.53 -5.32
C VAL A 150 -9.16 -0.73 -6.02
N PHE A 151 -9.47 0.09 -7.02
CA PHE A 151 -10.73 -0.01 -7.75
C PHE A 151 -10.86 -1.32 -8.54
N ALA A 152 -9.80 -1.77 -9.21
CA ALA A 152 -9.81 -3.04 -9.92
C ALA A 152 -10.04 -4.23 -8.97
N LYS A 153 -9.49 -4.18 -7.76
CA LYS A 153 -9.71 -5.22 -6.75
C LYS A 153 -11.15 -5.22 -6.25
N LEU A 154 -11.70 -4.03 -5.99
CA LEU A 154 -13.11 -3.90 -5.61
C LEU A 154 -14.03 -4.46 -6.70
N GLU A 155 -13.76 -4.15 -7.96
CA GLU A 155 -14.53 -4.64 -9.12
C GLU A 155 -14.47 -6.18 -9.21
N GLU A 156 -13.29 -6.79 -9.05
CA GLU A 156 -13.12 -8.25 -9.02
C GLU A 156 -14.01 -8.86 -7.91
N GLU A 157 -13.99 -8.31 -6.68
CA GLU A 157 -14.76 -8.81 -5.55
C GLU A 157 -16.28 -8.64 -5.73
N MET A 158 -16.71 -7.53 -6.33
CA MET A 158 -18.13 -7.32 -6.67
C MET A 158 -18.61 -8.32 -7.72
N GLN A 159 -17.82 -8.60 -8.75
CA GLN A 159 -18.16 -9.60 -9.77
C GLN A 159 -18.26 -11.01 -9.17
N GLU A 160 -17.38 -11.37 -8.25
CA GLU A 160 -17.46 -12.66 -7.55
C GLU A 160 -18.72 -12.81 -6.70
N LYS A 161 -19.20 -11.72 -6.07
CA LYS A 161 -20.46 -11.72 -5.31
C LYS A 161 -21.69 -11.85 -6.19
N LEU A 162 -21.68 -11.23 -7.38
CA LEU A 162 -22.80 -11.28 -8.34
C LEU A 162 -22.95 -12.67 -9.00
N ASN A 163 -21.87 -13.44 -9.07
CA ASN A 163 -21.86 -14.78 -9.70
C ASN A 163 -22.16 -15.92 -8.73
N LYS A 164 -22.45 -15.63 -7.46
CA LYS A 164 -22.84 -16.61 -6.41
C LYS A 164 -24.33 -16.60 -6.17
#